data_27b13753f951eee23dcd2354985c4d75
#
_entry.id   27b13753f951eee23dcd2354985c4d75
#
_cell.length_a   1.000
_cell.length_b   1.000
_cell.length_c   1.000
_cell.angle_alpha   90.00
_cell.angle_beta   90.00
_cell.angle_gamma   90.00
#
_symmetry.space_group_name_H-M   'P 1'
#
loop_
_entity.id
_entity.type
_entity.pdbx_description
1 polymer ?
#
loop_
_entity_poly.entity_id
_entity_poly.type
_entity_poly.pdbx_seq_one_letter_code
_entity_poly.pdbx_strand_id
1 'polypeptide(L)'
;DLGCGEGSITLPIAKQVRKVTGVDSSTKMLELLNQRAQEQNIKNVDTILKSLEDISYEEIGDYDVVLASRSLNGIIPIEETLKTINEIANKYVFITLFGPENWKIEKEFNEYIGKENKPFPEYNYMFNILYNMGIYANIERLDIKAYREYSSIEEAMDNGKFRLDLLNDDEKAQLRKYLNEILKK
;
A
#
# COMPACT_ATOMS: atom_id res chain seq x y z
N ASP A 1 7.72 -6.43 8.50
CA ASP A 1 6.74 -6.01 7.50
C ASP A 1 5.99 -4.78 8.03
N LEU A 2 6.27 -3.62 7.45
CA LEU A 2 5.74 -2.32 7.86
C LEU A 2 4.46 -1.99 7.09
N GLY A 3 3.35 -1.80 7.81
CA GLY A 3 2.02 -1.72 7.23
C GLY A 3 1.54 -3.10 6.75
N CYS A 4 1.66 -4.09 7.62
CA CYS A 4 1.44 -5.50 7.29
C CYS A 4 -0.02 -5.85 6.99
N GLY A 5 -0.98 -5.01 7.39
CA GLY A 5 -2.40 -5.26 7.24
C GLY A 5 -2.81 -6.61 7.83
N GLU A 6 -3.66 -7.32 7.11
CA GLU A 6 -4.15 -8.65 7.47
C GLU A 6 -3.15 -9.81 7.18
N GLY A 7 -1.87 -9.48 6.85
CA GLY A 7 -0.81 -10.45 6.68
C GLY A 7 -0.68 -11.07 5.29
N SER A 8 -1.24 -10.44 4.24
CA SER A 8 -1.18 -10.98 2.88
C SER A 8 0.23 -11.27 2.36
N ILE A 9 1.24 -10.52 2.84
CA ILE A 9 2.65 -10.72 2.54
C ILE A 9 3.37 -11.35 3.73
N THR A 10 3.09 -10.91 4.95
CA THR A 10 3.67 -11.39 6.19
C THR A 10 3.60 -12.93 6.30
N LEU A 11 2.41 -13.51 6.09
CA LEU A 11 2.20 -14.94 6.29
C LEU A 11 2.93 -15.83 5.28
N PRO A 12 2.95 -15.54 3.96
CA PRO A 12 3.79 -16.25 3.02
C PRO A 12 5.28 -16.18 3.35
N ILE A 13 5.79 -14.99 3.74
CA ILE A 13 7.19 -14.81 4.12
C ILE A 13 7.53 -15.60 5.40
N ALA A 14 6.65 -15.60 6.39
CA ALA A 14 6.85 -16.31 7.64
C ALA A 14 7.14 -17.80 7.45
N LYS A 15 6.64 -18.42 6.37
CA LYS A 15 6.93 -19.82 6.02
C LYS A 15 8.35 -20.07 5.54
N GLN A 16 9.13 -19.03 5.24
CA GLN A 16 10.45 -19.12 4.64
C GLN A 16 11.56 -18.50 5.49
N VAL A 17 11.20 -17.83 6.59
CA VAL A 17 12.15 -17.14 7.46
C VAL A 17 12.01 -17.59 8.91
N ARG A 18 13.01 -17.27 9.73
CA ARG A 18 13.01 -17.63 11.15
C ARG A 18 11.90 -16.91 11.93
N LYS A 19 11.69 -15.62 11.65
CA LYS A 19 10.73 -14.78 12.35
C LYS A 19 10.31 -13.60 11.47
N VAL A 20 9.04 -13.19 11.58
CA VAL A 20 8.52 -11.93 11.01
C VAL A 20 7.86 -11.13 12.12
N THR A 21 8.07 -9.82 12.10
CA THR A 21 7.29 -8.88 12.90
C THR A 21 6.49 -8.00 11.96
N GLY A 22 5.17 -8.05 12.10
CA GLY A 22 4.24 -7.18 11.37
C GLY A 22 3.91 -5.94 12.20
N VAL A 23 4.02 -4.77 11.59
CA VAL A 23 3.64 -3.48 12.20
C VAL A 23 2.48 -2.91 11.42
N ASP A 24 1.41 -2.54 12.12
CA ASP A 24 0.26 -1.86 11.52
C ASP A 24 -0.44 -0.95 12.54
N SER A 25 -1.07 0.11 12.10
CA SER A 25 -1.82 1.04 12.97
C SER A 25 -3.25 0.56 13.26
N SER A 26 -3.72 -0.47 12.58
CA SER A 26 -5.08 -0.98 12.71
C SER A 26 -5.14 -2.23 13.59
N THR A 27 -5.73 -2.11 14.78
CA THR A 27 -6.00 -3.26 15.66
C THR A 27 -6.75 -4.38 14.92
N LYS A 28 -7.76 -4.02 14.12
CA LYS A 28 -8.55 -4.99 13.35
C LYS A 28 -7.72 -5.75 12.32
N MET A 29 -6.76 -5.10 11.66
CA MET A 29 -5.88 -5.76 10.70
C MET A 29 -4.96 -6.75 11.40
N LEU A 30 -4.39 -6.37 12.55
CA LEU A 30 -3.53 -7.26 13.34
C LEU A 30 -4.30 -8.44 13.92
N GLU A 31 -5.55 -8.25 14.35
CA GLU A 31 -6.44 -9.35 14.79
C GLU A 31 -6.66 -10.36 13.64
N LEU A 32 -6.97 -9.87 12.43
CA LEU A 32 -7.13 -10.72 11.24
C LEU A 32 -5.84 -11.45 10.87
N LEU A 33 -4.69 -10.76 10.94
CA LEU A 33 -3.39 -11.38 10.73
C LEU A 33 -3.15 -12.53 11.72
N ASN A 34 -3.37 -12.28 13.02
CA ASN A 34 -3.16 -13.29 14.06
C ASN A 34 -4.12 -14.48 13.91
N GLN A 35 -5.39 -14.23 13.58
CA GLN A 35 -6.35 -15.28 13.26
C GLN A 35 -5.88 -16.15 12.10
N ARG A 36 -5.48 -15.55 10.98
CA ARG A 36 -4.99 -16.27 9.80
C ARG A 36 -3.69 -17.03 10.06
N ALA A 37 -2.80 -16.48 10.89
CA ALA A 37 -1.60 -17.17 11.33
C ALA A 37 -1.93 -18.46 12.09
N GLN A 38 -2.91 -18.40 13.00
CA GLN A 38 -3.41 -19.56 13.75
C GLN A 38 -4.06 -20.60 12.80
N GLU A 39 -4.94 -20.17 11.91
CA GLU A 39 -5.59 -21.04 10.93
C GLU A 39 -4.59 -21.80 10.02
N GLN A 40 -3.46 -21.13 9.70
CA GLN A 40 -2.39 -21.69 8.90
C GLN A 40 -1.29 -22.39 9.73
N ASN A 41 -1.45 -22.46 11.07
CA ASN A 41 -0.46 -23.01 11.99
C ASN A 41 0.93 -22.33 11.88
N ILE A 42 0.97 -21.04 11.60
CA ILE A 42 2.19 -20.21 11.56
C ILE A 42 2.41 -19.63 12.97
N LYS A 43 3.60 -19.89 13.55
CA LYS A 43 3.91 -19.58 14.97
C LYS A 43 5.03 -18.55 15.14
N ASN A 44 5.63 -18.11 14.07
CA ASN A 44 6.82 -17.25 14.05
C ASN A 44 6.50 -15.82 13.58
N VAL A 45 5.27 -15.37 13.82
CA VAL A 45 4.83 -14.01 13.53
C VAL A 45 4.51 -13.29 14.84
N ASP A 46 5.15 -12.15 15.07
CA ASP A 46 4.80 -11.18 16.10
C ASP A 46 4.11 -9.97 15.47
N THR A 47 3.31 -9.26 16.23
CA THR A 47 2.63 -8.04 15.77
C THR A 47 2.87 -6.86 16.71
N ILE A 48 3.03 -5.67 16.14
CA ILE A 48 3.17 -4.40 16.87
C ILE A 48 2.10 -3.43 16.35
N LEU A 49 1.25 -2.95 17.25
CA LEU A 49 0.26 -1.92 16.95
C LEU A 49 0.92 -0.55 17.00
N LYS A 50 1.26 0.01 15.84
CA LYS A 50 1.96 1.28 15.73
C LYS A 50 1.71 1.94 14.38
N SER A 51 1.59 3.27 14.36
CA SER A 51 1.64 4.04 13.11
C SER A 51 3.07 4.08 12.59
N LEU A 52 3.24 4.08 11.27
CA LEU A 52 4.56 4.12 10.65
C LEU A 52 5.26 5.48 10.83
N GLU A 53 4.51 6.53 11.10
CA GLU A 53 5.06 7.83 11.47
C GLU A 53 5.73 7.83 12.86
N ASP A 54 5.32 6.91 13.73
CA ASP A 54 5.72 6.85 15.14
C ASP A 54 6.71 5.72 15.44
N ILE A 55 7.14 4.94 14.44
CA ILE A 55 8.11 3.86 14.68
C ILE A 55 9.47 4.43 15.08
N SER A 56 10.16 3.71 15.96
CA SER A 56 11.53 4.00 16.33
C SER A 56 12.40 2.75 16.34
N TYR A 57 13.70 2.94 16.19
CA TYR A 57 14.67 1.84 16.27
C TYR A 57 14.63 1.15 17.65
N GLU A 58 14.47 1.92 18.72
CA GLU A 58 14.47 1.40 20.10
C GLU A 58 13.29 0.44 20.35
N GLU A 59 12.16 0.65 19.67
CA GLU A 59 10.97 -0.20 19.82
C GLU A 59 10.99 -1.42 18.89
N ILE A 60 11.47 -1.22 17.66
CA ILE A 60 11.43 -2.26 16.62
C ILE A 60 12.68 -3.16 16.71
N GLY A 61 13.86 -2.57 16.90
CA GLY A 61 15.15 -3.29 16.90
C GLY A 61 15.63 -3.68 15.50
N ASP A 62 16.61 -4.56 15.45
CA ASP A 62 17.31 -4.99 14.24
C ASP A 62 16.61 -6.10 13.49
N TYR A 63 16.53 -5.95 12.17
CA TYR A 63 16.07 -6.98 11.24
C TYR A 63 17.02 -7.12 10.05
N ASP A 64 17.22 -8.34 9.55
CA ASP A 64 17.98 -8.55 8.32
C ASP A 64 17.32 -7.85 7.12
N VAL A 65 16.00 -7.86 7.07
CA VAL A 65 15.20 -7.32 5.96
C VAL A 65 14.01 -6.55 6.49
N VAL A 66 13.79 -5.36 5.95
CA VAL A 66 12.57 -4.58 6.16
C VAL A 66 11.78 -4.53 4.86
N LEU A 67 10.49 -4.80 4.96
CA LEU A 67 9.54 -4.70 3.86
C LEU A 67 8.48 -3.64 4.17
N ALA A 68 8.22 -2.74 3.22
CA ALA A 68 7.11 -1.79 3.27
C ALA A 68 6.35 -1.84 1.94
N SER A 69 5.28 -2.64 1.91
CA SER A 69 4.56 -2.88 0.68
C SER A 69 3.28 -2.07 0.59
N ARG A 70 3.28 -1.03 -0.22
CA ARG A 70 2.15 -0.11 -0.46
C ARG A 70 1.65 0.58 0.82
N SER A 71 2.50 0.71 1.80
CA SER A 71 2.19 1.23 3.14
C SER A 71 2.74 2.63 3.40
N LEU A 72 3.69 3.10 2.59
CA LEU A 72 4.32 4.41 2.80
C LEU A 72 3.62 5.58 2.10
N ASN A 73 2.54 5.31 1.36
CA ASN A 73 1.78 6.37 0.70
C ASN A 73 0.99 7.18 1.75
N GLY A 74 1.21 8.49 1.75
CA GLY A 74 0.51 9.42 2.67
C GLY A 74 1.20 9.63 4.01
N ILE A 75 2.35 9.01 4.26
CA ILE A 75 3.17 9.25 5.45
C ILE A 75 3.78 10.65 5.38
N ILE A 76 3.60 11.42 6.44
CA ILE A 76 4.20 12.75 6.63
C ILE A 76 4.77 12.80 8.06
N PRO A 77 6.07 13.05 8.26
CA PRO A 77 7.15 13.27 7.30
C PRO A 77 7.82 11.95 6.84
N ILE A 78 7.78 11.68 5.56
CA ILE A 78 8.30 10.42 4.99
C ILE A 78 9.81 10.26 5.16
N GLU A 79 10.58 11.36 5.19
CA GLU A 79 12.03 11.30 5.30
C GLU A 79 12.49 10.73 6.66
N GLU A 80 11.85 11.14 7.77
CA GLU A 80 12.14 10.60 9.10
C GLU A 80 11.78 9.12 9.18
N THR A 81 10.64 8.73 8.65
CA THR A 81 10.24 7.32 8.58
C THR A 81 11.25 6.49 7.79
N LEU A 82 11.75 7.00 6.65
CA LEU A 82 12.77 6.32 5.86
C LEU A 82 14.11 6.20 6.58
N LYS A 83 14.50 7.19 7.38
CA LYS A 83 15.72 7.11 8.23
C LYS A 83 15.59 5.97 9.23
N THR A 84 14.47 5.91 9.95
CA THR A 84 14.18 4.83 10.90
C THR A 84 14.14 3.46 10.21
N ILE A 85 13.52 3.36 9.05
CA ILE A 85 13.51 2.11 8.26
C ILE A 85 14.92 1.67 7.88
N ASN A 86 15.77 2.61 7.48
CA ASN A 86 17.16 2.32 7.13
C ASN A 86 18.01 1.91 8.34
N GLU A 87 17.73 2.46 9.52
CA GLU A 87 18.39 2.09 10.78
C GLU A 87 17.99 0.68 11.25
N ILE A 88 16.72 0.29 11.10
CA ILE A 88 16.19 -1.04 11.47
C ILE A 88 16.77 -2.14 10.57
N ALA A 89 17.09 -1.83 9.30
CA ALA A 89 17.46 -2.82 8.31
C ALA A 89 18.97 -3.09 8.28
N ASN A 90 19.41 -4.29 8.66
CA ASN A 90 20.81 -4.68 8.60
C ASN A 90 21.33 -5.01 7.20
N LYS A 91 20.45 -5.44 6.26
CA LYS A 91 20.88 -5.90 4.92
C LYS A 91 20.08 -5.25 3.79
N TYR A 92 18.75 -5.36 3.83
CA TYR A 92 17.92 -4.95 2.71
C TYR A 92 16.63 -4.26 3.18
N VAL A 93 16.24 -3.25 2.42
CA VAL A 93 14.92 -2.63 2.49
C VAL A 93 14.23 -2.83 1.14
N PHE A 94 13.01 -3.37 1.17
CA PHE A 94 12.15 -3.47 0.00
C PHE A 94 10.93 -2.59 0.17
N ILE A 95 10.75 -1.63 -0.74
CA ILE A 95 9.60 -0.74 -0.75
C ILE A 95 8.84 -0.96 -2.06
N THR A 96 7.55 -1.22 -1.98
CA THR A 96 6.71 -1.24 -3.18
C THR A 96 5.76 -0.05 -3.17
N LEU A 97 5.64 0.61 -4.30
CA LEU A 97 4.81 1.78 -4.49
C LEU A 97 3.89 1.60 -5.70
N PHE A 98 2.83 2.38 -5.73
CA PHE A 98 1.98 2.46 -6.90
C PHE A 98 2.66 3.26 -8.01
N GLY A 99 2.50 2.79 -9.25
CA GLY A 99 2.88 3.53 -10.44
C GLY A 99 1.70 4.33 -11.01
N PRO A 100 1.94 5.15 -12.05
CA PRO A 100 0.92 6.03 -12.64
C PRO A 100 -0.30 5.29 -13.20
N GLU A 101 -0.11 4.08 -13.72
CA GLU A 101 -1.21 3.24 -14.23
C GLU A 101 -2.22 2.84 -13.15
N ASN A 102 -1.82 2.84 -11.89
CA ASN A 102 -2.72 2.51 -10.78
C ASN A 102 -3.85 3.52 -10.61
N TRP A 103 -3.63 4.75 -11.07
CA TRP A 103 -4.55 5.87 -10.96
C TRP A 103 -5.21 6.26 -12.28
N LYS A 104 -4.96 5.48 -13.35
CA LYS A 104 -5.39 5.82 -14.70
C LYS A 104 -6.91 6.01 -14.79
N ILE A 105 -7.68 5.05 -14.31
CA ILE A 105 -9.15 5.11 -14.39
C ILE A 105 -9.71 6.27 -13.57
N GLU A 106 -9.14 6.55 -12.39
CA GLU A 106 -9.54 7.69 -11.57
C GLU A 106 -9.22 9.03 -12.26
N LYS A 107 -8.03 9.14 -12.84
CA LYS A 107 -7.63 10.32 -13.62
C LYS A 107 -8.55 10.54 -14.83
N GLU A 108 -8.81 9.50 -15.60
CA GLU A 108 -9.73 9.55 -16.75
C GLU A 108 -11.15 9.93 -16.35
N PHE A 109 -11.64 9.43 -15.21
CA PHE A 109 -12.94 9.82 -14.68
C PHE A 109 -12.97 11.28 -14.24
N ASN A 110 -11.93 11.76 -13.53
CA ASN A 110 -11.85 13.17 -13.16
C ASN A 110 -11.86 14.08 -14.40
N GLU A 111 -11.13 13.73 -15.44
CA GLU A 111 -11.16 14.44 -16.73
C GLU A 111 -12.56 14.41 -17.38
N TYR A 112 -13.25 13.26 -17.33
CA TYR A 112 -14.60 13.09 -17.86
C TYR A 112 -15.61 14.03 -17.19
N ILE A 113 -15.47 14.28 -15.88
CA ILE A 113 -16.36 15.19 -15.14
C ILE A 113 -15.81 16.63 -15.01
N GLY A 114 -14.70 16.94 -15.69
CA GLY A 114 -14.09 18.27 -15.68
C GLY A 114 -13.40 18.64 -14.35
N LYS A 115 -13.02 17.65 -13.53
CA LYS A 115 -12.23 17.85 -12.32
C LYS A 115 -10.73 17.86 -12.63
N GLU A 116 -10.01 18.72 -11.92
CA GLU A 116 -8.56 18.73 -11.95
C GLU A 116 -7.99 17.50 -11.24
N ASN A 117 -7.04 16.83 -11.89
CA ASN A 117 -6.28 15.74 -11.28
C ASN A 117 -5.24 16.32 -10.31
N LYS A 118 -5.39 16.04 -9.03
CA LYS A 118 -4.36 16.40 -8.04
C LYS A 118 -3.14 15.51 -8.25
N PRO A 119 -1.92 16.09 -8.25
CA PRO A 119 -0.72 15.29 -8.31
C PRO A 119 -0.64 14.38 -7.08
N PHE A 120 -0.39 13.10 -7.33
CA PHE A 120 -0.14 12.12 -6.27
C PHE A 120 1.35 11.80 -6.24
N PRO A 121 2.00 11.70 -5.07
CA PRO A 121 3.40 11.32 -4.99
C PRO A 121 3.59 9.90 -5.57
N GLU A 122 4.27 9.83 -6.71
CA GLU A 122 4.59 8.56 -7.37
C GLU A 122 5.98 8.06 -6.92
N TYR A 123 6.40 6.90 -7.40
CA TYR A 123 7.67 6.28 -7.05
C TYR A 123 8.90 7.17 -7.28
N ASN A 124 8.87 8.05 -8.29
CA ASN A 124 9.95 8.99 -8.59
C ASN A 124 10.18 10.01 -7.46
N TYR A 125 9.10 10.39 -6.75
CA TYR A 125 9.20 11.28 -5.60
C TYR A 125 9.96 10.59 -4.45
N MET A 126 9.58 9.35 -4.14
CA MET A 126 10.27 8.53 -3.14
C MET A 126 11.73 8.31 -3.50
N PHE A 127 12.01 8.00 -4.77
CA PHE A 127 13.37 7.79 -5.26
C PHE A 127 14.24 9.04 -5.08
N ASN A 128 13.72 10.23 -5.38
CA ASN A 128 14.45 11.48 -5.18
C ASN A 128 14.74 11.77 -3.70
N ILE A 129 13.80 11.45 -2.79
CA ILE A 129 14.04 11.57 -1.35
C ILE A 129 15.18 10.64 -0.92
N LEU A 130 15.12 9.35 -1.28
CA LEU A 130 16.18 8.39 -0.98
C LEU A 130 17.53 8.83 -1.53
N TYR A 131 17.58 9.33 -2.77
CA TYR A 131 18.80 9.84 -3.38
C TYR A 131 19.39 11.02 -2.59
N ASN A 132 18.56 11.97 -2.17
CA ASN A 132 18.99 13.11 -1.36
C ASN A 132 19.48 12.69 0.05
N MET A 133 18.98 11.56 0.57
CA MET A 133 19.46 10.94 1.80
C MET A 133 20.78 10.18 1.61
N GLY A 134 21.32 10.10 0.38
CA GLY A 134 22.52 9.31 0.05
C GLY A 134 22.24 7.81 -0.12
N ILE A 135 20.97 7.42 -0.22
CA ILE A 135 20.55 6.03 -0.45
C ILE A 135 20.29 5.82 -1.94
N TYR A 136 21.17 5.08 -2.60
CA TYR A 136 21.10 4.80 -4.04
C TYR A 136 20.30 3.51 -4.27
N ALA A 137 19.00 3.65 -4.27
CA ALA A 137 18.07 2.52 -4.43
C ALA A 137 18.05 2.00 -5.87
N ASN A 138 17.90 0.69 -6.03
CA ASN A 138 17.53 0.09 -7.31
C ASN A 138 16.02 0.20 -7.51
N ILE A 139 15.59 0.49 -8.73
CA ILE A 139 14.18 0.52 -9.11
C ILE A 139 13.90 -0.63 -10.07
N GLU A 140 12.90 -1.42 -9.73
CA GLU A 140 12.36 -2.46 -10.61
C GLU A 140 10.87 -2.20 -10.83
N ARG A 141 10.44 -2.23 -12.10
CA ARG A 141 9.03 -2.13 -12.44
C ARG A 141 8.42 -3.52 -12.52
N LEU A 142 7.41 -3.75 -11.70
CA LEU A 142 6.61 -4.96 -11.73
C LEU A 142 5.38 -4.73 -12.60
N ASP A 143 5.36 -5.30 -13.78
CA ASP A 143 4.20 -5.26 -14.68
C ASP A 143 3.17 -6.31 -14.24
N ILE A 144 2.34 -5.94 -13.28
CA ILE A 144 1.24 -6.77 -12.80
C ILE A 144 0.00 -6.45 -13.64
N LYS A 145 -0.36 -7.36 -14.55
CA LYS A 145 -1.64 -7.32 -15.25
C LYS A 145 -2.74 -7.84 -14.31
N ALA A 146 -3.26 -6.96 -13.47
CA ALA A 146 -4.43 -7.28 -12.67
C ALA A 146 -5.69 -6.96 -13.47
N TYR A 147 -6.34 -7.97 -14.01
CA TYR A 147 -7.71 -7.85 -14.52
C TYR A 147 -8.68 -7.98 -13.35
N ARG A 148 -9.62 -7.06 -13.25
CA ARG A 148 -10.77 -7.19 -12.36
C ARG A 148 -12.01 -7.33 -13.22
N GLU A 149 -12.72 -8.40 -13.03
CA GLU A 149 -14.04 -8.61 -13.60
C GLU A 149 -15.07 -8.20 -12.56
N TYR A 150 -16.07 -7.47 -12.98
CA TYR A 150 -17.21 -7.06 -12.15
C TYR A 150 -18.47 -7.62 -12.76
N SER A 151 -19.35 -8.17 -11.93
CA SER A 151 -20.62 -8.73 -12.37
C SER A 151 -21.67 -7.65 -12.66
N SER A 152 -21.46 -6.45 -12.13
CA SER A 152 -22.36 -5.31 -12.29
C SER A 152 -21.62 -3.97 -12.18
N ILE A 153 -22.28 -2.90 -12.64
CA ILE A 153 -21.79 -1.53 -12.47
C ILE A 153 -21.74 -1.15 -10.99
N GLU A 154 -22.72 -1.59 -10.22
CA GLU A 154 -22.78 -1.36 -8.77
C GLU A 154 -21.56 -1.97 -8.08
N GLU A 155 -21.24 -3.21 -8.41
CA GLU A 155 -20.04 -3.85 -7.90
C GLU A 155 -18.76 -3.12 -8.32
N ALA A 156 -18.69 -2.66 -9.57
CA ALA A 156 -17.56 -1.87 -10.06
C ALA A 156 -17.43 -0.52 -9.33
N MET A 157 -18.53 0.11 -8.98
CA MET A 157 -18.54 1.34 -8.17
C MET A 157 -18.06 1.07 -6.75
N ASP A 158 -18.57 0.07 -6.08
CA ASP A 158 -18.30 -0.22 -4.67
C ASP A 158 -16.87 -0.78 -4.46
N ASN A 159 -16.40 -1.63 -5.35
CA ASN A 159 -15.09 -2.28 -5.26
C ASN A 159 -14.03 -1.63 -6.17
N GLY A 160 -14.41 -0.61 -6.93
CA GLY A 160 -13.50 0.19 -7.74
C GLY A 160 -12.55 1.04 -6.85
N LYS A 161 -11.58 1.67 -7.49
CA LYS A 161 -10.64 2.59 -6.82
C LYS A 161 -11.24 3.98 -6.59
N PHE A 162 -12.52 4.17 -6.90
CA PHE A 162 -13.20 5.44 -6.75
C PHE A 162 -13.52 5.69 -5.28
N ARG A 163 -13.11 6.84 -4.79
CA ARG A 163 -13.41 7.29 -3.43
C ARG A 163 -14.85 7.79 -3.37
N LEU A 164 -15.83 6.87 -3.33
CA LEU A 164 -17.25 7.18 -3.34
C LEU A 164 -17.69 8.09 -2.19
N ASP A 165 -16.96 8.02 -1.07
CA ASP A 165 -17.13 8.87 0.09
C ASP A 165 -16.81 10.36 -0.21
N LEU A 166 -16.01 10.63 -1.25
CA LEU A 166 -15.63 11.97 -1.68
C LEU A 166 -16.45 12.50 -2.87
N LEU A 167 -17.35 11.68 -3.42
CA LEU A 167 -18.21 12.05 -4.55
C LEU A 167 -19.60 12.46 -4.07
N ASN A 168 -20.11 13.57 -4.62
CA ASN A 168 -21.51 13.95 -4.45
C ASN A 168 -22.43 13.07 -5.33
N ASP A 169 -23.75 13.24 -5.21
CA ASP A 169 -24.71 12.37 -5.89
C ASP A 169 -24.68 12.55 -7.42
N ASP A 170 -24.45 13.77 -7.92
CA ASP A 170 -24.33 14.03 -9.36
C ASP A 170 -23.07 13.36 -9.92
N GLU A 171 -21.95 13.42 -9.20
CA GLU A 171 -20.71 12.79 -9.57
C GLU A 171 -20.80 11.25 -9.54
N LYS A 172 -21.54 10.67 -8.59
CA LYS A 172 -21.86 9.24 -8.56
C LYS A 172 -22.69 8.82 -9.77
N ALA A 173 -23.67 9.65 -10.16
CA ALA A 173 -24.45 9.40 -11.37
C ALA A 173 -23.58 9.48 -12.63
N GLN A 174 -22.66 10.42 -12.71
CA GLN A 174 -21.69 10.53 -13.81
C GLN A 174 -20.71 9.36 -13.82
N LEU A 175 -20.24 8.88 -12.65
CA LEU A 175 -19.39 7.69 -12.54
C LEU A 175 -20.11 6.44 -13.09
N ARG A 176 -21.37 6.26 -12.74
CA ARG A 176 -22.21 5.17 -13.27
C ARG A 176 -22.28 5.23 -14.80
N LYS A 177 -22.49 6.41 -15.37
CA LYS A 177 -22.52 6.61 -16.82
C LYS A 177 -21.17 6.29 -17.45
N TYR A 178 -20.08 6.83 -16.91
CA TYR A 178 -18.72 6.58 -17.36
C TYR A 178 -18.36 5.08 -17.36
N LEU A 179 -18.65 4.37 -16.27
CA LEU A 179 -18.41 2.93 -16.16
C LEU A 179 -19.23 2.12 -17.19
N ASN A 180 -20.49 2.52 -17.46
CA ASN A 180 -21.28 1.91 -18.52
C ASN A 180 -20.68 2.09 -19.92
N GLU A 181 -19.95 3.18 -20.17
CA GLU A 181 -19.31 3.45 -21.46
C GLU A 181 -18.02 2.64 -21.62
N ILE A 182 -17.22 2.48 -20.57
CA ILE A 182 -15.92 1.78 -20.64
C ILE A 182 -16.03 0.27 -20.50
N LEU A 183 -16.98 -0.24 -19.71
CA LEU A 183 -17.16 -1.69 -19.47
C LEU A 183 -17.95 -2.39 -20.56
N LYS A 184 -18.51 -1.67 -21.54
CA LYS A 184 -19.18 -2.23 -22.73
C LYS A 184 -18.20 -2.46 -23.91
N LYS A 185 -16.95 -2.10 -23.74
CA LYS A 185 -15.87 -2.31 -24.73
C LYS A 185 -15.02 -3.51 -24.35
#